data_881f38d555ab583df46679cbcbc0c91c
#
_entry.id   881f38d555ab583df46679cbcbc0c91c
#
_cell.length_a   1.000
_cell.length_b   1.000
_cell.length_c   1.000
_cell.angle_alpha   90.00
_cell.angle_beta   90.00
_cell.angle_gamma   90.00
#
_symmetry.space_group_name_H-M   'P 1'
#
loop_
_entity.id
_entity.type
_entity.pdbx_description
1 polymer ?
#
loop_
_entity_poly.entity_id
_entity_poly.type
_entity_poly.pdbx_seq_one_letter_code
_entity_poly.pdbx_strand_id
1 'polypeptide(L)'
;MAKYLDLTGLKYFITKRIGKTDISKIGDGTCTGAISALNQSLGNLKTDLNKLNSLGNISIMKMSTKILEILPGNNSCLLLSKNDVISALGLSSSTFNFDNLCVSITNGDGAAFSGHLESPTITTTGIYVVWKDKVTANCNIRVNYILFYHD
;
A
#
# COMPACT_ATOMS: atom_id res chain seq x y z
N MET A 1 -37.38 49.21 30.56
CA MET A 1 -37.71 49.01 29.12
C MET A 1 -36.87 47.89 28.56
N ALA A 2 -37.41 46.75 28.25
CA ALA A 2 -36.66 45.64 27.66
C ALA A 2 -36.27 46.02 26.22
N LYS A 3 -34.98 46.07 25.92
CA LYS A 3 -34.52 46.28 24.56
C LYS A 3 -34.59 44.95 23.81
N TYR A 4 -35.58 44.82 22.96
CA TYR A 4 -35.65 43.67 22.05
C TYR A 4 -34.66 43.85 20.90
N LEU A 5 -33.98 42.81 20.55
CA LEU A 5 -33.14 42.77 19.34
C LEU A 5 -34.07 42.90 18.14
N ASP A 6 -33.89 43.90 17.31
CA ASP A 6 -34.61 44.01 16.06
C ASP A 6 -34.17 42.92 15.06
N LEU A 7 -34.92 42.75 13.99
CA LEU A 7 -34.61 41.74 12.97
C LEU A 7 -33.20 41.92 12.36
N THR A 8 -32.71 43.17 12.26
CA THR A 8 -31.39 43.52 11.74
C THR A 8 -30.31 43.10 12.70
N GLY A 9 -30.46 43.39 13.99
CA GLY A 9 -29.54 42.98 15.05
C GLY A 9 -29.51 41.45 15.19
N LEU A 10 -30.64 40.78 15.05
CA LEU A 10 -30.72 39.34 15.06
C LEU A 10 -30.00 38.70 13.85
N LYS A 11 -30.20 39.25 12.64
CA LYS A 11 -29.45 38.82 11.44
C LYS A 11 -27.94 39.04 11.59
N TYR A 12 -27.52 40.18 12.12
CA TYR A 12 -26.13 40.50 12.39
C TYR A 12 -25.53 39.50 13.40
N PHE A 13 -26.25 39.25 14.49
CA PHE A 13 -25.81 38.29 15.50
C PHE A 13 -25.62 36.88 14.92
N ILE A 14 -26.61 36.38 14.20
CA ILE A 14 -26.59 35.08 13.55
C ILE A 14 -25.38 35.00 12.61
N THR A 15 -25.19 36.00 11.74
CA THR A 15 -24.07 36.01 10.76
C THR A 15 -22.71 36.08 11.42
N LYS A 16 -22.57 36.84 12.51
CA LYS A 16 -21.28 37.04 13.20
C LYS A 16 -20.93 35.92 14.17
N ARG A 17 -21.93 35.31 14.82
CA ARG A 17 -21.72 34.31 15.88
C ARG A 17 -21.90 32.87 15.40
N ILE A 18 -22.84 32.65 14.48
CA ILE A 18 -23.14 31.32 13.96
C ILE A 18 -22.38 31.05 12.64
N GLY A 19 -21.98 32.12 11.93
CA GLY A 19 -21.24 32.03 10.69
C GLY A 19 -22.11 32.20 9.45
N LYS A 20 -21.44 32.32 8.29
CA LYS A 20 -22.08 32.48 6.97
C LYS A 20 -22.15 31.18 6.17
N THR A 21 -21.70 30.07 6.74
CA THR A 21 -21.68 28.81 6.01
C THR A 21 -23.12 28.38 5.70
N ASP A 22 -23.42 28.23 4.44
CA ASP A 22 -24.67 27.65 3.98
C ASP A 22 -24.72 26.16 4.28
N ILE A 23 -25.53 25.77 5.24
CA ILE A 23 -25.76 24.39 5.64
C ILE A 23 -27.06 23.80 5.08
N SER A 24 -27.76 24.55 4.21
CA SER A 24 -29.05 24.14 3.66
C SER A 24 -29.04 22.83 2.90
N LYS A 25 -27.84 22.42 2.45
CA LYS A 25 -27.61 21.15 1.74
C LYS A 25 -27.05 20.02 2.64
N ILE A 26 -26.90 20.27 3.94
CA ILE A 26 -26.38 19.30 4.90
C ILE A 26 -27.51 18.91 5.87
N GLY A 27 -27.88 17.64 5.87
CA GLY A 27 -29.00 17.15 6.69
C GLY A 27 -30.31 17.81 6.30
N ASP A 28 -31.03 18.34 7.29
CA ASP A 28 -32.31 19.07 7.11
C ASP A 28 -32.14 20.59 6.98
N GLY A 29 -30.92 21.07 6.81
CA GLY A 29 -30.58 22.49 6.71
C GLY A 29 -30.51 23.22 8.05
N THR A 30 -30.66 22.53 9.17
CA THR A 30 -30.44 23.08 10.51
C THR A 30 -29.05 22.72 11.03
N CYS A 31 -28.52 23.47 12.00
CA CYS A 31 -27.25 23.13 12.64
C CYS A 31 -27.31 21.75 13.30
N THR A 32 -28.41 21.41 13.94
CA THR A 32 -28.62 20.10 14.58
C THR A 32 -28.68 18.98 13.55
N GLY A 33 -29.38 19.18 12.44
CA GLY A 33 -29.44 18.23 11.34
C GLY A 33 -28.11 18.05 10.64
N ALA A 34 -27.32 19.13 10.44
CA ALA A 34 -26.00 19.06 9.88
C ALA A 34 -25.04 18.27 10.79
N ILE A 35 -25.06 18.49 12.11
CA ILE A 35 -24.28 17.72 13.07
C ILE A 35 -24.68 16.24 13.06
N SER A 36 -25.98 15.96 13.02
CA SER A 36 -26.49 14.59 12.94
C SER A 36 -26.03 13.87 11.68
N ALA A 37 -26.11 14.53 10.52
CA ALA A 37 -25.64 14.00 9.24
C ALA A 37 -24.13 13.73 9.23
N LEU A 38 -23.32 14.63 9.82
CA LEU A 38 -21.89 14.44 9.97
C LEU A 38 -21.55 13.26 10.87
N ASN A 39 -22.25 13.12 12.01
CA ASN A 39 -22.06 11.99 12.92
C ASN A 39 -22.42 10.65 12.25
N GLN A 40 -23.48 10.63 11.45
CA GLN A 40 -23.85 9.45 10.69
C GLN A 40 -22.80 9.10 9.63
N SER A 41 -22.30 10.10 8.89
CA SER A 41 -21.23 9.90 7.90
C SER A 41 -19.95 9.40 8.54
N LEU A 42 -19.58 9.94 9.72
CA LEU A 42 -18.42 9.46 10.49
C LEU A 42 -18.62 8.02 10.98
N GLY A 43 -19.84 7.68 11.41
CA GLY A 43 -20.18 6.30 11.78
C GLY A 43 -20.05 5.32 10.61
N ASN A 44 -20.50 5.70 9.43
CA ASN A 44 -20.36 4.90 8.21
C ASN A 44 -18.89 4.72 7.82
N LEU A 45 -18.11 5.79 7.81
CA LEU A 45 -16.67 5.76 7.55
C LEU A 45 -15.94 4.84 8.53
N LYS A 46 -16.26 4.91 9.82
CA LYS A 46 -15.68 4.02 10.83
C LYS A 46 -16.04 2.55 10.59
N THR A 47 -17.28 2.29 10.16
CA THR A 47 -17.74 0.94 9.81
C THR A 47 -17.01 0.41 8.57
N ASP A 48 -16.84 1.24 7.54
CA ASP A 48 -16.14 0.85 6.31
C ASP A 48 -14.65 0.65 6.56
N LEU A 49 -14.03 1.45 7.41
CA LEU A 49 -12.65 1.26 7.86
C LEU A 49 -12.50 -0.07 8.64
N ASN A 50 -13.44 -0.39 9.52
CA ASN A 50 -13.44 -1.66 10.24
C ASN A 50 -13.63 -2.86 9.30
N LYS A 51 -14.50 -2.73 8.28
CA LYS A 51 -14.62 -3.75 7.23
C LYS A 51 -13.34 -3.93 6.45
N LEU A 52 -12.68 -2.83 6.06
CA LEU A 52 -11.40 -2.87 5.37
C LEU A 52 -10.33 -3.56 6.23
N ASN A 53 -10.27 -3.23 7.52
CA ASN A 53 -9.38 -3.88 8.47
C ASN A 53 -9.74 -5.36 8.71
N SER A 54 -11.04 -5.73 8.64
CA SER A 54 -11.51 -7.11 8.84
C SER A 54 -11.38 -7.99 7.58
N LEU A 55 -11.17 -7.39 6.40
CA LEU A 55 -10.83 -8.13 5.18
C LEU A 55 -9.47 -8.82 5.26
N GLY A 56 -8.85 -8.72 6.43
CA GLY A 56 -7.57 -9.34 6.76
C GLY A 56 -6.42 -8.61 6.08
N ASN A 57 -5.38 -8.55 6.79
CA ASN A 57 -4.04 -8.15 6.44
C ASN A 57 -3.90 -7.46 5.09
N ILE A 58 -3.68 -6.16 5.08
CA ILE A 58 -3.40 -5.40 3.86
C ILE A 58 -2.20 -6.05 3.20
N SER A 59 -2.45 -6.85 2.16
CA SER A 59 -1.38 -7.46 1.40
C SER A 59 -0.69 -6.35 0.60
N ILE A 60 0.56 -6.11 0.91
CA ILE A 60 1.39 -5.19 0.15
C ILE A 60 1.87 -5.95 -1.07
N MET A 61 1.58 -5.42 -2.26
CA MET A 61 2.06 -5.97 -3.52
C MET A 61 3.04 -5.00 -4.18
N LYS A 62 4.21 -5.49 -4.55
CA LYS A 62 5.21 -4.75 -5.29
C LYS A 62 5.64 -5.53 -6.53
N MET A 63 5.53 -4.91 -7.69
CA MET A 63 6.03 -5.44 -8.97
C MET A 63 7.22 -4.63 -9.43
N SER A 64 8.26 -5.30 -9.91
CA SER A 64 9.42 -4.65 -10.49
C SER A 64 10.22 -5.60 -11.38
N THR A 65 11.25 -5.05 -12.01
CA THR A 65 12.18 -5.79 -12.88
C THR A 65 13.60 -5.50 -12.43
N LYS A 66 14.46 -6.53 -12.46
CA LYS A 66 15.88 -6.39 -12.17
C LYS A 66 16.70 -7.14 -13.20
N ILE A 67 17.81 -6.55 -13.62
CA ILE A 67 18.83 -7.23 -14.44
C ILE A 67 19.87 -7.78 -13.48
N LEU A 68 20.16 -9.07 -13.61
CA LEU A 68 21.15 -9.78 -12.82
C LEU A 68 22.28 -10.25 -13.72
N GLU A 69 23.51 -9.99 -13.30
CA GLU A 69 24.70 -10.58 -13.90
C GLU A 69 24.99 -11.94 -13.25
N ILE A 70 25.15 -12.96 -14.05
CA ILE A 70 25.41 -14.32 -13.60
C ILE A 70 26.80 -14.71 -14.05
N LEU A 71 27.63 -15.07 -13.09
CA LEU A 71 28.99 -15.54 -13.34
C LEU A 71 29.04 -17.04 -13.68
N PRO A 72 30.02 -17.51 -14.47
CA PRO A 72 30.18 -18.91 -14.80
C PRO A 72 30.29 -19.79 -13.54
N GLY A 73 29.71 -20.96 -13.61
CA GLY A 73 29.74 -21.93 -12.52
C GLY A 73 28.62 -21.78 -11.51
N ASN A 74 27.83 -20.70 -11.60
CA ASN A 74 26.67 -20.47 -10.71
C ASN A 74 25.36 -21.01 -11.30
N ASN A 75 24.51 -21.46 -10.43
CA ASN A 75 23.11 -21.82 -10.73
C ASN A 75 22.10 -21.05 -9.85
N SER A 76 22.56 -20.00 -9.20
CA SER A 76 21.72 -19.09 -8.42
C SER A 76 22.34 -17.69 -8.37
N CYS A 77 21.50 -16.69 -8.18
CA CYS A 77 21.91 -15.30 -8.01
C CYS A 77 20.97 -14.57 -7.06
N LEU A 78 21.52 -13.65 -6.27
CA LEU A 78 20.72 -12.80 -5.36
C LEU A 78 19.86 -11.82 -6.17
N LEU A 79 18.56 -12.00 -6.11
CA LEU A 79 17.60 -11.07 -6.69
C LEU A 79 17.47 -9.82 -5.81
N LEU A 80 17.12 -9.99 -4.56
CA LEU A 80 16.93 -8.90 -3.59
C LEU A 80 17.55 -9.31 -2.26
N SER A 81 18.31 -8.42 -1.65
CA SER A 81 18.70 -8.57 -0.25
C SER A 81 17.51 -8.36 0.68
N LYS A 82 17.61 -8.78 1.93
CA LYS A 82 16.58 -8.51 2.96
C LYS A 82 16.25 -7.03 3.04
N ASN A 83 17.25 -6.15 3.02
CA ASN A 83 17.05 -4.71 3.10
C ASN A 83 16.35 -4.15 1.85
N ASP A 84 16.66 -4.69 0.67
CA ASP A 84 15.97 -4.29 -0.56
C ASP A 84 14.48 -4.66 -0.51
N VAL A 85 14.15 -5.86 0.01
CA VAL A 85 12.77 -6.31 0.18
C VAL A 85 12.01 -5.41 1.15
N ILE A 86 12.58 -5.16 2.33
CA ILE A 86 12.00 -4.28 3.35
C ILE A 86 11.74 -2.88 2.78
N SER A 87 12.74 -2.32 2.08
CA SER A 87 12.64 -1.01 1.44
C SER A 87 11.58 -0.98 0.35
N ALA A 88 11.54 -2.01 -0.51
CA ALA A 88 10.58 -2.11 -1.60
C ALA A 88 9.13 -2.18 -1.09
N LEU A 89 8.91 -2.86 0.03
CA LEU A 89 7.60 -3.01 0.67
C LEU A 89 7.24 -1.82 1.57
N GLY A 90 8.18 -0.91 1.87
CA GLY A 90 7.96 0.22 2.79
C GLY A 90 7.78 -0.19 4.24
N LEU A 91 8.32 -1.35 4.62
CA LEU A 91 8.22 -1.91 5.97
C LEU A 91 9.40 -1.47 6.85
N SER A 92 9.30 -1.73 8.17
CA SER A 92 10.42 -1.63 9.08
C SER A 92 11.07 -3.00 9.27
N SER A 93 12.37 -3.01 9.60
CA SER A 93 13.09 -4.27 9.87
C SER A 93 12.58 -5.02 11.10
N SER A 94 11.91 -4.31 12.02
CA SER A 94 11.33 -4.90 13.24
C SER A 94 9.98 -5.57 13.00
N THR A 95 9.26 -5.21 11.94
CA THR A 95 7.94 -5.78 11.61
C THR A 95 8.02 -6.80 10.48
N PHE A 96 9.12 -6.81 9.73
CA PHE A 96 9.27 -7.71 8.58
C PHE A 96 9.60 -9.15 8.98
N ASN A 97 8.79 -10.10 8.49
CA ASN A 97 9.02 -11.53 8.60
C ASN A 97 8.99 -12.19 7.21
N PHE A 98 10.00 -12.98 6.88
CA PHE A 98 10.03 -13.71 5.60
C PHE A 98 8.92 -14.75 5.46
N ASP A 99 8.38 -15.28 6.56
CA ASP A 99 7.28 -16.25 6.53
C ASP A 99 6.00 -15.65 5.95
N ASN A 100 5.88 -14.31 6.00
CA ASN A 100 4.76 -13.57 5.46
C ASN A 100 4.99 -13.12 4.00
N LEU A 101 6.11 -13.49 3.40
CA LEU A 101 6.47 -13.08 2.06
C LEU A 101 6.23 -14.20 1.04
N CYS A 102 5.44 -13.91 0.02
CA CYS A 102 5.31 -14.73 -1.17
C CYS A 102 5.95 -14.02 -2.36
N VAL A 103 6.70 -14.76 -3.17
CA VAL A 103 7.43 -14.22 -4.30
C VAL A 103 7.08 -14.98 -5.56
N SER A 104 6.73 -14.26 -6.61
CA SER A 104 6.60 -14.79 -7.96
C SER A 104 7.67 -14.18 -8.85
N ILE A 105 8.33 -14.98 -9.65
CA ILE A 105 9.32 -14.54 -10.63
C ILE A 105 8.98 -15.05 -12.02
N THR A 106 9.31 -14.24 -13.02
CA THR A 106 9.25 -14.64 -14.43
C THR A 106 10.46 -14.11 -15.16
N ASN A 107 10.87 -14.82 -16.22
CA ASN A 107 11.91 -14.34 -17.12
C ASN A 107 11.38 -13.12 -17.88
N GLY A 108 12.12 -12.01 -17.87
CA GLY A 108 11.68 -10.75 -18.46
C GLY A 108 11.89 -10.62 -19.96
N ASP A 109 12.95 -11.18 -20.47
CA ASP A 109 13.22 -11.43 -21.89
C ASP A 109 14.48 -12.30 -22.02
N GLY A 110 14.35 -13.30 -22.87
CA GLY A 110 15.20 -14.47 -22.85
C GLY A 110 16.33 -14.48 -23.88
N ALA A 111 16.86 -13.38 -24.34
CA ALA A 111 17.80 -13.42 -25.44
C ALA A 111 19.16 -14.07 -25.09
N ALA A 112 19.54 -14.14 -23.83
CA ALA A 112 20.87 -14.67 -23.44
C ALA A 112 20.84 -15.85 -22.47
N PHE A 113 19.67 -16.21 -21.94
CA PHE A 113 19.54 -17.25 -20.93
C PHE A 113 18.56 -18.34 -21.39
N SER A 114 19.09 -19.48 -21.79
CA SER A 114 18.30 -20.66 -22.18
C SER A 114 17.83 -21.51 -20.99
N GLY A 115 18.20 -21.13 -19.77
CA GLY A 115 17.83 -21.85 -18.56
C GLY A 115 16.41 -21.56 -18.13
N HIS A 116 15.70 -22.58 -17.68
CA HIS A 116 14.42 -22.39 -17.02
C HIS A 116 14.66 -21.90 -15.58
N LEU A 117 14.01 -20.80 -15.23
CA LEU A 117 13.97 -20.33 -13.85
C LEU A 117 13.13 -21.33 -13.02
N GLU A 118 13.67 -21.74 -11.91
CA GLU A 118 12.95 -22.51 -10.91
C GLU A 118 12.22 -21.56 -9.94
N SER A 119 11.49 -22.11 -8.98
CA SER A 119 10.88 -21.30 -7.92
C SER A 119 11.95 -20.52 -7.16
N PRO A 120 11.67 -19.26 -6.81
CA PRO A 120 12.63 -18.46 -6.04
C PRO A 120 12.88 -19.10 -4.68
N THR A 121 14.13 -19.05 -4.24
CA THR A 121 14.49 -19.47 -2.89
C THR A 121 14.52 -18.26 -1.97
N ILE A 122 13.68 -18.29 -0.92
CA ILE A 122 13.64 -17.26 0.13
C ILE A 122 14.51 -17.74 1.29
N THR A 123 15.44 -16.89 1.72
CA THR A 123 16.33 -17.13 2.85
C THR A 123 16.26 -15.97 3.83
N THR A 124 16.86 -16.11 5.00
CA THR A 124 16.98 -15.03 5.99
C THR A 124 17.79 -13.82 5.50
N THR A 125 18.57 -13.99 4.42
CA THR A 125 19.43 -12.95 3.83
C THR A 125 18.81 -12.27 2.61
N GLY A 126 17.84 -12.91 1.97
CA GLY A 126 17.18 -12.37 0.78
C GLY A 126 16.51 -13.41 -0.11
N ILE A 127 16.18 -12.98 -1.30
CA ILE A 127 15.49 -13.76 -2.33
C ILE A 127 16.51 -14.09 -3.42
N TYR A 128 16.62 -15.36 -3.77
CA TYR A 128 17.50 -15.86 -4.82
C TYR A 128 16.70 -16.39 -5.98
N VAL A 129 17.15 -16.07 -7.19
CA VAL A 129 16.72 -16.75 -8.42
C VAL A 129 17.58 -17.99 -8.58
N VAL A 130 16.95 -19.09 -8.93
CA VAL A 130 17.61 -20.40 -9.09
C VAL A 130 17.26 -20.97 -10.46
N TRP A 131 18.19 -21.69 -11.06
CA TRP A 131 18.00 -22.43 -12.33
C TRP A 131 18.74 -23.76 -12.26
N LYS A 132 18.35 -24.68 -13.12
CA LYS A 132 18.77 -26.09 -13.02
C LYS A 132 20.27 -26.29 -13.26
N ASP A 133 20.80 -25.69 -14.31
CA ASP A 133 22.15 -25.97 -14.77
C ASP A 133 23.09 -24.79 -14.55
N LYS A 134 24.34 -25.06 -14.21
CA LYS A 134 25.33 -23.98 -14.04
C LYS A 134 25.63 -23.32 -15.38
N VAL A 135 25.68 -21.98 -15.38
CA VAL A 135 26.03 -21.23 -16.58
C VAL A 135 27.52 -21.43 -16.91
N THR A 136 27.85 -21.50 -18.19
CA THR A 136 29.20 -21.72 -18.67
C THR A 136 29.95 -20.43 -19.05
N ALA A 137 29.21 -19.34 -19.23
CA ALA A 137 29.73 -18.02 -19.57
C ALA A 137 28.98 -16.93 -18.80
N ASN A 138 29.60 -15.75 -18.68
CA ASN A 138 28.92 -14.58 -18.14
C ASN A 138 27.65 -14.29 -18.94
N CYS A 139 26.56 -14.12 -18.26
CA CYS A 139 25.30 -13.73 -18.89
C CYS A 139 24.50 -12.77 -18.00
N ASN A 140 23.67 -11.97 -18.65
CA ASN A 140 22.71 -11.12 -17.97
C ASN A 140 21.31 -11.68 -18.17
N ILE A 141 20.55 -11.75 -17.10
CA ILE A 141 19.12 -12.10 -17.16
C ILE A 141 18.28 -10.93 -16.65
N ARG A 142 17.16 -10.71 -17.29
CA ARG A 142 16.12 -9.83 -16.78
C ARG A 142 15.08 -10.67 -16.05
N VAL A 143 14.84 -10.33 -14.79
CA VAL A 143 13.87 -11.02 -13.96
C VAL A 143 12.77 -10.03 -13.60
N ASN A 144 11.53 -10.34 -13.97
CA ASN A 144 10.36 -9.67 -13.43
C ASN A 144 9.97 -10.38 -12.15
N TYR A 145 9.64 -9.62 -11.13
CA TYR A 145 9.23 -10.19 -9.84
C TYR A 145 8.03 -9.47 -9.24
N ILE A 146 7.26 -10.21 -8.47
CA ILE A 146 6.16 -9.71 -7.68
C ILE A 146 6.39 -10.16 -6.25
N LEU A 147 6.41 -9.21 -5.33
CA LEU A 147 6.44 -9.45 -3.90
C LEU A 147 5.01 -9.30 -3.36
N PHE A 148 4.54 -10.28 -2.64
CA PHE A 148 3.32 -10.20 -1.84
C PHE A 148 3.70 -10.35 -0.38
N TYR A 149 3.28 -9.40 0.44
CA TYR A 149 3.51 -9.45 1.87
C TYR A 149 2.17 -9.30 2.58
N HIS A 150 1.91 -10.16 3.55
CA HIS A 150 0.72 -10.10 4.41
C HIS A 150 1.17 -10.12 5.87
N ASP A 151 0.54 -9.26 6.68
CA ASP A 151 0.74 -9.23 8.13
C ASP A 151 -0.17 -10.26 8.81
#